data_a5ff85daa0c22ba708ea5acf4140034a
#
_entry.id   a5ff85daa0c22ba708ea5acf4140034a
#
_cell.length_a   1.000
_cell.length_b   1.000
_cell.length_c   1.000
_cell.angle_alpha   90.00
_cell.angle_beta   90.00
_cell.angle_gamma   90.00
#
_symmetry.space_group_name_H-M   'P 1'
#
loop_
_entity.id
_entity.type
_entity.pdbx_description
1 polymer ?
#
loop_
_entity_poly.entity_id
_entity_poly.type
_entity_poly.pdbx_seq_one_letter_code
_entity_poly.pdbx_strand_id
1 'polypeptide(L)'
;MKNCIRSIAAALWFGTSVLVAPTSFAQTKAAKLQAISQQLNLTPEQKAKVLPILADEGPKVQAIKNDNSLSRMQKMQQIKAIHHQTDPQMKAILSPEQYQKLQAIRQQAIKDAIQTYH
;
A
#
# COMPACT_ATOMS: atom_id res chain seq x y z
N MET A 1 -55.99 16.40 -40.02
CA MET A 1 -55.20 16.47 -40.21
C MET A 1 -54.19 16.73 -39.49
N LYS A 2 -53.59 16.76 -38.94
CA LYS A 2 -52.65 17.01 -38.26
C LYS A 2 -51.91 16.12 -37.71
N ASN A 3 -51.07 15.80 -37.74
CA ASN A 3 -50.31 14.92 -37.29
C ASN A 3 -49.25 15.38 -36.61
N CYS A 4 -49.19 15.33 -35.64
CA CYS A 4 -48.18 15.62 -34.84
C CYS A 4 -47.23 14.63 -34.75
N ILE A 5 -46.25 14.80 -35.25
CA ILE A 5 -45.31 13.91 -35.08
C ILE A 5 -44.50 14.19 -34.00
N ARG A 6 -44.40 13.42 -33.28
CA ARG A 6 -43.63 13.49 -32.19
C ARG A 6 -42.33 13.04 -32.46
N SER A 7 -41.44 13.69 -32.62
CA SER A 7 -40.10 13.30 -32.63
C SER A 7 -39.63 12.96 -31.34
N ILE A 8 -39.36 11.81 -31.14
CA ILE A 8 -38.81 11.38 -29.98
C ILE A 8 -37.37 11.59 -30.05
N ALA A 9 -36.88 12.43 -29.30
CA ALA A 9 -35.49 12.62 -29.19
C ALA A 9 -34.93 11.44 -28.46
N ALA A 10 -34.22 10.65 -29.14
CA ALA A 10 -33.49 9.59 -28.51
C ALA A 10 -32.38 10.19 -27.68
N ALA A 11 -32.51 10.03 -26.43
CA ALA A 11 -31.45 10.43 -25.55
C ALA A 11 -30.29 9.49 -25.73
N LEU A 12 -29.29 10.01 -26.33
CA LEU A 12 -28.07 9.23 -26.43
C LEU A 12 -27.35 9.32 -25.14
N TRP A 13 -27.40 8.26 -24.48
CA TRP A 13 -26.59 8.10 -23.29
C TRP A 13 -25.22 7.69 -23.70
N PHE A 14 -24.38 8.64 -23.75
CA PHE A 14 -22.97 8.31 -23.81
C PHE A 14 -22.51 8.15 -22.42
N GLY A 15 -22.49 6.95 -22.01
CA GLY A 15 -21.74 6.64 -20.84
C GLY A 15 -20.28 6.84 -21.17
N THR A 16 -19.77 7.95 -20.79
CA THR A 16 -18.34 8.11 -20.82
C THR A 16 -17.79 7.26 -19.71
N SER A 17 -17.41 6.09 -20.06
CA SER A 17 -16.59 5.30 -19.16
C SER A 17 -15.26 5.97 -19.12
N VAL A 18 -15.06 6.75 -18.13
CA VAL A 18 -13.73 7.25 -17.87
C VAL A 18 -12.95 6.09 -17.30
N LEU A 19 -12.25 5.44 -18.18
CA LEU A 19 -11.27 4.49 -17.74
C LEU A 19 -10.13 5.30 -17.17
N VAL A 20 -10.19 5.50 -15.91
CA VAL A 20 -9.03 5.97 -15.20
C VAL A 20 -8.10 4.78 -15.13
N ALA A 21 -7.14 4.76 -16.00
CA ALA A 21 -6.09 3.80 -15.90
C ALA A 21 -5.30 4.09 -14.63
N PRO A 22 -5.33 3.23 -13.66
CA PRO A 22 -4.57 3.46 -12.45
C PRO A 22 -3.10 3.36 -12.80
N THR A 23 -2.38 4.36 -12.42
CA THR A 23 -0.94 4.26 -12.47
C THR A 23 -0.53 3.11 -11.57
N SER A 24 0.12 2.13 -12.14
CA SER A 24 0.43 0.86 -11.48
C SER A 24 1.21 1.04 -10.16
N PHE A 25 1.91 2.15 -9.99
CA PHE A 25 2.63 2.44 -8.76
C PHE A 25 1.72 2.78 -7.58
N ALA A 26 0.72 3.61 -7.79
CA ALA A 26 -0.19 4.00 -6.73
C ALA A 26 -1.06 2.82 -6.27
N GLN A 27 -1.49 1.96 -7.20
CA GLN A 27 -2.26 0.78 -6.87
C GLN A 27 -1.46 -0.24 -6.08
N THR A 28 -0.20 -0.50 -6.45
CA THR A 28 0.64 -1.46 -5.74
C THR A 28 0.86 -1.03 -4.30
N LYS A 29 1.09 0.27 -4.07
CA LYS A 29 1.29 0.80 -2.73
C LYS A 29 0.00 0.71 -1.90
N ALA A 30 -1.12 1.16 -2.46
CA ALA A 30 -2.41 1.09 -1.79
C ALA A 30 -2.82 -0.36 -1.52
N ALA A 31 -2.60 -1.27 -2.47
CA ALA A 31 -2.91 -2.68 -2.30
C ALA A 31 -2.10 -3.33 -1.17
N LYS A 32 -0.81 -2.99 -1.06
CA LYS A 32 0.03 -3.49 0.03
C LYS A 32 -0.43 -2.99 1.39
N LEU A 33 -0.75 -1.71 1.50
CA LEU A 33 -1.26 -1.13 2.73
C LEU A 33 -2.58 -1.77 3.15
N GLN A 34 -3.47 -1.98 2.18
CA GLN A 34 -4.74 -2.65 2.42
C GLN A 34 -4.53 -4.09 2.90
N ALA A 35 -3.63 -4.83 2.25
CA ALA A 35 -3.33 -6.21 2.63
C ALA A 35 -2.77 -6.29 4.05
N ILE A 36 -1.86 -5.41 4.42
CA ILE A 36 -1.31 -5.37 5.77
C ILE A 36 -2.42 -5.04 6.78
N SER A 37 -3.26 -4.08 6.47
CA SER A 37 -4.40 -3.71 7.30
C SER A 37 -5.33 -4.89 7.56
N GLN A 38 -5.60 -5.70 6.53
CA GLN A 38 -6.44 -6.89 6.66
C GLN A 38 -5.76 -8.01 7.46
N GLN A 39 -4.47 -8.24 7.20
CA GLN A 39 -3.72 -9.27 7.93
C GLN A 39 -3.61 -8.98 9.42
N LEU A 40 -3.52 -7.72 9.78
CA LEU A 40 -3.43 -7.29 11.16
C LEU A 40 -4.80 -7.12 11.82
N ASN A 41 -5.89 -7.19 11.06
CA ASN A 41 -7.25 -6.90 11.56
C ASN A 41 -7.33 -5.56 12.26
N LEU A 42 -6.83 -4.53 11.63
CA LEU A 42 -6.80 -3.19 12.22
C LEU A 42 -8.22 -2.64 12.37
N THR A 43 -8.49 -2.02 13.53
CA THR A 43 -9.71 -1.23 13.71
C THR A 43 -9.62 0.05 12.87
N PRO A 44 -10.73 0.73 12.57
CA PRO A 44 -10.68 2.00 11.85
C PRO A 44 -9.77 3.04 12.50
N GLU A 45 -9.73 3.09 13.83
CA GLU A 45 -8.86 4.00 14.57
C GLU A 45 -7.39 3.63 14.39
N GLN A 46 -7.08 2.33 14.49
CA GLN A 46 -5.72 1.85 14.26
C GLN A 46 -5.27 2.11 12.81
N LYS A 47 -6.15 1.90 11.84
CA LYS A 47 -5.84 2.22 10.43
C LYS A 47 -5.44 3.69 10.27
N ALA A 48 -6.19 4.59 10.86
CA ALA A 48 -5.91 6.02 10.76
C ALA A 48 -4.54 6.39 11.31
N LYS A 49 -4.03 5.63 12.28
CA LYS A 49 -2.73 5.89 12.90
C LYS A 49 -1.60 5.10 12.26
N VAL A 50 -1.83 3.85 11.88
CA VAL A 50 -0.81 2.94 11.37
C VAL A 50 -0.52 3.17 9.89
N LEU A 51 -1.55 3.39 9.07
CA LEU A 51 -1.34 3.53 7.62
C LEU A 51 -0.44 4.71 7.24
N PRO A 52 -0.52 5.89 7.88
CA PRO A 52 0.44 6.96 7.58
C PRO A 52 1.89 6.58 7.89
N ILE A 53 2.12 5.82 8.97
CA ILE A 53 3.47 5.35 9.33
C ILE A 53 3.99 4.40 8.26
N LEU A 54 3.19 3.42 7.87
CA LEU A 54 3.57 2.47 6.83
C LEU A 54 3.75 3.15 5.47
N ALA A 55 2.93 4.16 5.17
CA ALA A 55 3.04 4.95 3.95
C ALA A 55 4.34 5.74 3.90
N ASP A 56 4.85 6.18 5.05
CA ASP A 56 6.13 6.87 5.15
C ASP A 56 7.31 5.90 5.03
N GLU A 57 7.20 4.72 5.64
CA GLU A 57 8.23 3.68 5.56
C GLU A 57 8.41 3.16 4.12
N GLY A 58 7.32 2.98 3.41
CA GLY A 58 7.31 2.31 2.10
C GLY A 58 8.32 2.87 1.10
N PRO A 59 8.31 4.18 0.81
CA PRO A 59 9.27 4.77 -0.12
C PRO A 59 10.72 4.64 0.34
N LYS A 60 10.96 4.73 1.64
CA LYS A 60 12.32 4.59 2.21
C LYS A 60 12.83 3.18 2.00
N VAL A 61 12.02 2.18 2.28
CA VAL A 61 12.36 0.77 2.06
C VAL A 61 12.57 0.51 0.57
N GLN A 62 11.73 1.05 -0.28
CA GLN A 62 11.84 0.88 -1.72
C GLN A 62 13.12 1.51 -2.27
N ALA A 63 13.51 2.66 -1.78
CA ALA A 63 14.77 3.32 -2.16
C ALA A 63 15.98 2.44 -1.80
N ILE A 64 15.96 1.83 -0.63
CA ILE A 64 17.04 0.91 -0.21
C ILE A 64 17.05 -0.34 -1.10
N LYS A 65 15.90 -0.91 -1.38
CA LYS A 65 15.80 -2.09 -2.25
C LYS A 65 16.39 -1.82 -3.62
N ASN A 66 16.18 -0.64 -4.17
CA ASN A 66 16.60 -0.27 -5.51
C ASN A 66 18.04 0.26 -5.56
N ASP A 67 18.70 0.42 -4.42
CA ASP A 67 20.05 0.94 -4.36
C ASP A 67 21.07 -0.17 -4.65
N ASN A 68 21.60 -0.16 -5.86
CA ASN A 68 22.57 -1.18 -6.29
C ASN A 68 23.95 -1.02 -5.67
N SER A 69 24.21 0.11 -5.01
CA SER A 69 25.51 0.34 -4.33
C SER A 69 25.59 -0.38 -2.98
N LEU A 70 24.46 -0.83 -2.45
CA LEU A 70 24.41 -1.48 -1.14
C LEU A 70 24.49 -3.00 -1.27
N SER A 71 25.25 -3.63 -0.37
CA SER A 71 25.24 -5.08 -0.25
C SER A 71 23.93 -5.57 0.38
N ARG A 72 23.67 -6.86 0.27
CA ARG A 72 22.50 -7.48 0.90
C ARG A 72 22.42 -7.20 2.39
N MET A 73 23.58 -7.33 3.06
CA MET A 73 23.69 -7.08 4.50
C MET A 73 23.36 -5.62 4.82
N GLN A 74 23.92 -4.69 4.05
CA GLN A 74 23.65 -3.25 4.24
C GLN A 74 22.18 -2.92 4.03
N LYS A 75 21.56 -3.49 2.99
CA LYS A 75 20.11 -3.30 2.75
C LYS A 75 19.29 -3.79 3.94
N MET A 76 19.61 -4.99 4.42
CA MET A 76 18.91 -5.56 5.57
C MET A 76 19.03 -4.66 6.80
N GLN A 77 20.25 -4.19 7.09
CA GLN A 77 20.49 -3.33 8.25
C GLN A 77 19.75 -2.01 8.14
N GLN A 78 19.76 -1.40 6.97
CA GLN A 78 19.07 -0.12 6.77
C GLN A 78 17.55 -0.26 6.85
N ILE A 79 16.98 -1.33 6.30
CA ILE A 79 15.55 -1.58 6.39
C ILE A 79 15.15 -1.83 7.84
N LYS A 80 15.93 -2.63 8.58
CA LYS A 80 15.70 -2.84 10.00
C LYS A 80 15.75 -1.53 10.79
N ALA A 81 16.69 -0.65 10.47
CA ALA A 81 16.80 0.65 11.13
C ALA A 81 15.54 1.49 10.93
N ILE A 82 14.97 1.48 9.72
CA ILE A 82 13.71 2.18 9.43
C ILE A 82 12.58 1.61 10.31
N HIS A 83 12.47 0.30 10.40
CA HIS A 83 11.46 -0.34 11.23
C HIS A 83 11.65 -0.03 12.72
N HIS A 84 12.89 0.00 13.18
CA HIS A 84 13.18 0.33 14.59
C HIS A 84 12.75 1.75 14.97
N GLN A 85 12.83 2.69 14.04
CA GLN A 85 12.41 4.06 14.29
C GLN A 85 10.92 4.16 14.56
N THR A 86 10.12 3.29 13.95
CA THR A 86 8.67 3.32 14.09
C THR A 86 8.13 2.29 15.09
N ASP A 87 8.96 1.37 15.55
CA ASP A 87 8.56 0.34 16.51
C ASP A 87 7.85 0.89 17.76
N PRO A 88 8.38 1.94 18.43
CA PRO A 88 7.68 2.48 19.60
C PRO A 88 6.28 2.98 19.29
N GLN A 89 6.10 3.61 18.13
CA GLN A 89 4.79 4.08 17.69
C GLN A 89 3.85 2.91 17.41
N MET A 90 4.36 1.89 16.72
CA MET A 90 3.58 0.71 16.40
C MET A 90 3.14 -0.04 17.66
N LYS A 91 4.05 -0.20 18.62
CA LYS A 91 3.73 -0.84 19.91
C LYS A 91 2.67 -0.08 20.69
N ALA A 92 2.66 1.24 20.59
CA ALA A 92 1.67 2.05 21.28
C ALA A 92 0.27 1.93 20.65
N ILE A 93 0.19 1.62 19.37
CA ILE A 93 -1.08 1.55 18.63
C ILE A 93 -1.61 0.12 18.55
N LEU A 94 -0.73 -0.84 18.34
CA LEU A 94 -1.08 -2.24 18.08
C LEU A 94 -1.14 -3.07 19.36
N SER A 95 -1.99 -4.10 19.34
CA SER A 95 -1.93 -5.13 20.39
C SER A 95 -0.64 -5.94 20.24
N PRO A 96 -0.21 -6.67 21.29
CA PRO A 96 0.98 -7.53 21.18
C PRO A 96 0.88 -8.55 20.03
N GLU A 97 -0.29 -9.11 19.81
CA GLU A 97 -0.50 -10.08 18.72
C GLU A 97 -0.39 -9.41 17.35
N GLN A 98 -0.99 -8.23 17.18
CA GLN A 98 -0.90 -7.45 15.95
C GLN A 98 0.55 -7.05 15.68
N TYR A 99 1.28 -6.63 16.70
CA TYR A 99 2.68 -6.26 16.57
C TYR A 99 3.54 -7.45 16.12
N GLN A 100 3.31 -8.63 16.68
CA GLN A 100 4.02 -9.84 16.26
C GLN A 100 3.74 -10.18 14.79
N LYS A 101 2.49 -10.07 14.36
CA LYS A 101 2.15 -10.26 12.94
C LYS A 101 2.84 -9.24 12.05
N LEU A 102 2.91 -7.99 12.48
CA LEU A 102 3.62 -6.96 11.74
C LEU A 102 5.11 -7.30 11.60
N GLN A 103 5.74 -7.78 12.67
CA GLN A 103 7.13 -8.21 12.61
C GLN A 103 7.35 -9.34 11.61
N ALA A 104 6.45 -10.32 11.58
CA ALA A 104 6.52 -11.40 10.60
C ALA A 104 6.41 -10.89 9.17
N ILE A 105 5.49 -9.97 8.92
CA ILE A 105 5.33 -9.33 7.60
C ILE A 105 6.61 -8.58 7.20
N ARG A 106 7.19 -7.82 8.13
CA ARG A 106 8.43 -7.07 7.90
C ARG A 106 9.61 -7.99 7.61
N GLN A 107 9.74 -9.07 8.36
CA GLN A 107 10.80 -10.07 8.12
C GLN A 107 10.66 -10.71 6.74
N GLN A 108 9.44 -11.05 6.33
CA GLN A 108 9.20 -11.59 5.00
C GLN A 108 9.56 -10.58 3.92
N ALA A 109 9.18 -9.32 4.10
CA ALA A 109 9.51 -8.26 3.17
C ALA A 109 11.03 -8.05 3.04
N ILE A 110 11.78 -8.19 4.12
CA ILE A 110 13.24 -8.12 4.10
C ILE A 110 13.81 -9.30 3.30
N LYS A 111 13.34 -10.51 3.55
CA LYS A 111 13.77 -11.70 2.80
C LYS A 111 13.52 -11.53 1.32
N ASP A 112 12.34 -11.08 0.95
CA ASP A 112 11.98 -10.85 -0.45
C ASP A 112 12.87 -9.79 -1.08
N ALA A 113 13.18 -8.72 -0.34
CA ALA A 113 14.07 -7.67 -0.80
C ALA A 113 15.48 -8.16 -1.08
N ILE A 114 15.95 -9.16 -0.31
CA ILE A 114 17.30 -9.71 -0.45
C ILE A 114 17.35 -10.73 -1.59
N GLN A 115 16.28 -11.49 -1.81
CA GLN A 115 16.25 -12.57 -2.80
C GLN A 115 16.08 -12.08 -4.24
N THR A 116 15.61 -10.87 -4.43
CA THR A 116 15.29 -10.35 -5.77
C THR A 116 16.53 -10.07 -6.64
N TYR A 117 17.72 -10.30 -6.09
CA TYR A 117 18.97 -10.05 -6.80
C TYR A 117 19.65 -11.36 -7.18
N HIS A 118 19.23 -11.87 -8.28
CA HIS A 118 19.98 -12.91 -8.99
C HIS A 118 20.39 -12.38 -10.35
#